data_e40b36230f65cd927cc984ea8f840bcc
#
_entry.id   e40b36230f65cd927cc984ea8f840bcc
#
_cell.length_a   1.000
_cell.length_b   1.000
_cell.length_c   1.000
_cell.angle_alpha   90.00
_cell.angle_beta   90.00
_cell.angle_gamma   90.00
#
_symmetry.space_group_name_H-M   'P 1'
#
loop_
_entity.id
_entity.type
_entity.pdbx_description
1 polymer ?
#
loop_
_entity_poly.entity_id
_entity_poly.type
_entity_poly.pdbx_seq_one_letter_code
_entity_poly.pdbx_strand_id
1 'polypeptide(L)'
;MVETRFGKIPTSFKLMKNGELPMVVTDYVANGSFAALKANVKLYQEDNYAYFIRNTDLKSGTFEVFVDKQSYDFLSKSTLYGGEIIISNVGDVGSVFLCPKLNKPMTLGNNIIMLRPEQNSLKYYLYIWFKWLYGQALIQGIKGGSAQPKFNKTDFKNLPIYLPDDNLLEKFHKIVDPMFELIDKNNSENQYLAAMRDALLPKLMSGELDVSDIDL
;
A
#
# COMPACT_ATOMS: atom_id res chain seq x y z
N MET A 1 21.21 13.31 21.45
CA MET A 1 21.44 12.96 20.04
C MET A 1 22.48 11.86 19.99
N VAL A 2 22.20 10.77 19.31
CA VAL A 2 23.15 9.67 19.04
C VAL A 2 23.52 9.74 17.57
N GLU A 3 24.81 9.59 17.27
CA GLU A 3 25.28 9.50 15.89
C GLU A 3 25.06 8.07 15.36
N THR A 4 24.40 7.95 14.22
CA THR A 4 24.13 6.70 13.56
C THR A 4 24.62 6.76 12.12
N ARG A 5 24.66 5.64 11.42
CA ARG A 5 24.93 5.61 9.97
C ARG A 5 23.93 6.44 9.15
N PHE A 6 22.84 6.85 9.75
CA PHE A 6 21.78 7.67 9.12
C PHE A 6 21.81 9.12 9.61
N GLY A 7 22.86 9.55 10.32
CA GLY A 7 22.98 10.86 10.93
C GLY A 7 22.60 10.88 12.41
N LYS A 8 22.41 12.07 12.96
CA LYS A 8 22.11 12.27 14.38
C LYS A 8 20.63 12.09 14.65
N ILE A 9 20.29 11.13 15.49
CA ILE A 9 18.91 10.87 15.96
C ILE A 9 18.77 11.21 17.45
N PRO A 10 17.57 11.52 17.96
CA PRO A 10 17.33 11.70 19.39
C PRO A 10 17.69 10.45 20.21
N THR A 11 18.22 10.66 21.40
CA THR A 11 18.57 9.56 22.34
C THR A 11 17.33 8.81 22.84
N SER A 12 16.14 9.41 22.74
CA SER A 12 14.86 8.79 23.11
C SER A 12 14.38 7.76 22.11
N PHE A 13 14.95 7.72 20.89
CA PHE A 13 14.55 6.71 19.89
C PHE A 13 15.13 5.35 20.27
N LYS A 14 14.28 4.32 20.18
CA LYS A 14 14.66 2.93 20.40
C LYS A 14 15.00 2.27 19.09
N LEU A 15 16.14 1.57 19.04
CA LEU A 15 16.47 0.71 17.90
C LEU A 15 15.78 -0.65 18.11
N MET A 16 14.95 -1.03 17.18
CA MET A 16 14.19 -2.30 17.18
C MET A 16 14.30 -2.97 15.80
N LYS A 17 13.86 -4.22 15.70
CA LYS A 17 13.62 -4.88 14.41
C LYS A 17 12.18 -4.67 13.98
N ASN A 18 11.93 -4.60 12.68
CA ASN A 18 10.57 -4.50 12.15
C ASN A 18 9.65 -5.63 12.67
N GLY A 19 10.16 -6.83 12.84
CA GLY A 19 9.39 -7.97 13.34
C GLY A 19 9.02 -7.91 14.82
N GLU A 20 9.58 -6.97 15.58
CA GLU A 20 9.30 -6.73 17.01
C GLU A 20 8.21 -5.66 17.20
N LEU A 21 7.84 -4.97 16.14
CA LEU A 21 6.79 -3.96 16.19
C LEU A 21 5.39 -4.60 16.31
N PRO A 22 4.45 -3.95 17.01
CA PRO A 22 3.06 -4.41 17.10
C PRO A 22 2.34 -4.21 15.75
N MET A 23 2.62 -5.09 14.81
CA MET A 23 2.03 -5.06 13.47
C MET A 23 1.97 -6.45 12.82
N VAL A 24 0.97 -6.65 11.98
CA VAL A 24 0.91 -7.81 11.09
C VAL A 24 1.77 -7.54 9.87
N VAL A 25 2.68 -8.48 9.56
CA VAL A 25 3.45 -8.50 8.32
C VAL A 25 3.09 -9.77 7.56
N THR A 26 2.42 -9.64 6.43
CA THR A 26 1.96 -10.78 5.61
C THR A 26 2.14 -10.55 4.12
N ASP A 27 1.97 -11.60 3.34
CA ASP A 27 2.01 -11.59 1.88
C ASP A 27 1.00 -12.60 1.31
N TYR A 28 0.89 -12.63 -0.01
CA TYR A 28 0.03 -13.55 -0.74
C TYR A 28 0.31 -15.03 -0.39
N VAL A 29 1.58 -15.42 -0.28
CA VAL A 29 1.96 -16.83 -0.02
C VAL A 29 1.71 -17.28 1.43
N ALA A 30 1.32 -16.40 2.33
CA ALA A 30 0.87 -16.76 3.67
C ALA A 30 -0.42 -17.61 3.66
N ASN A 31 -1.18 -17.57 2.55
CA ASN A 31 -2.45 -18.30 2.40
C ASN A 31 -2.25 -19.77 2.00
N GLY A 32 -1.07 -20.18 1.56
CA GLY A 32 -0.83 -21.57 1.20
C GLY A 32 0.38 -21.75 0.29
N SER A 33 0.66 -23.01 -0.08
CA SER A 33 1.68 -23.33 -1.07
C SER A 33 1.31 -22.81 -2.47
N PHE A 34 2.29 -22.68 -3.35
CA PHE A 34 2.04 -22.28 -4.74
C PHE A 34 1.01 -23.18 -5.45
N ALA A 35 1.04 -24.48 -5.18
CA ALA A 35 0.05 -25.42 -5.71
C ALA A 35 -1.35 -25.12 -5.18
N ALA A 36 -1.50 -24.90 -3.89
CA ALA A 36 -2.78 -24.55 -3.27
C ALA A 36 -3.33 -23.21 -3.77
N LEU A 37 -2.48 -22.19 -3.88
CA LEU A 37 -2.82 -20.89 -4.43
C LEU A 37 -3.32 -21.01 -5.88
N LYS A 38 -2.60 -21.76 -6.72
CA LYS A 38 -2.99 -21.98 -8.12
C LYS A 38 -4.31 -22.75 -8.25
N ALA A 39 -4.61 -23.67 -7.33
CA ALA A 39 -5.83 -24.45 -7.36
C ALA A 39 -7.07 -23.68 -6.86
N ASN A 40 -6.90 -22.74 -5.90
CA ASN A 40 -8.00 -22.09 -5.21
C ASN A 40 -8.20 -20.61 -5.57
N VAL A 41 -7.26 -19.99 -6.28
CA VAL A 41 -7.37 -18.56 -6.62
C VAL A 41 -7.56 -18.41 -8.12
N LYS A 42 -8.69 -17.84 -8.51
CA LYS A 42 -9.03 -17.49 -9.89
C LYS A 42 -9.05 -15.98 -10.04
N LEU A 43 -8.36 -15.49 -11.05
CA LEU A 43 -8.31 -14.07 -11.38
C LEU A 43 -9.23 -13.76 -12.55
N TYR A 44 -9.95 -12.64 -12.46
CA TYR A 44 -10.92 -12.15 -13.44
C TYR A 44 -10.54 -10.73 -13.86
N GLN A 45 -10.75 -10.41 -15.14
CA GLN A 45 -10.67 -9.04 -15.67
C GLN A 45 -12.05 -8.36 -15.65
N GLU A 46 -13.10 -9.15 -15.57
CA GLU A 46 -14.47 -8.69 -15.44
C GLU A 46 -14.79 -8.46 -13.96
N ASP A 47 -15.71 -7.54 -13.72
CA ASP A 47 -16.16 -7.19 -12.37
C ASP A 47 -16.60 -8.41 -11.56
N ASN A 48 -16.07 -8.58 -10.34
CA ASN A 48 -16.33 -9.71 -9.48
C ASN A 48 -16.37 -9.30 -8.00
N TYR A 49 -16.33 -10.27 -7.10
CA TYR A 49 -16.58 -10.11 -5.67
C TYR A 49 -15.59 -9.16 -4.99
N ALA A 50 -14.26 -9.31 -5.23
CA ALA A 50 -13.24 -8.55 -4.53
C ALA A 50 -12.10 -8.13 -5.47
N TYR A 51 -11.50 -6.99 -5.21
CA TYR A 51 -10.27 -6.56 -5.90
C TYR A 51 -9.07 -7.40 -5.48
N PHE A 52 -8.25 -7.78 -6.46
CA PHE A 52 -6.93 -8.39 -6.28
C PHE A 52 -5.85 -7.33 -6.51
N ILE A 53 -5.36 -6.74 -5.42
CA ILE A 53 -4.48 -5.56 -5.46
C ILE A 53 -3.04 -5.96 -5.79
N ARG A 54 -2.53 -5.47 -6.91
CA ARG A 54 -1.16 -5.72 -7.39
C ARG A 54 -0.31 -4.45 -7.29
N ASN A 55 1.02 -4.60 -7.37
CA ASN A 55 1.94 -3.47 -7.44
C ASN A 55 1.65 -2.54 -8.63
N THR A 56 1.28 -3.10 -9.78
CA THR A 56 0.91 -2.35 -10.99
C THR A 56 -0.31 -1.47 -10.76
N ASP A 57 -1.32 -1.98 -10.06
CA ASP A 57 -2.57 -1.28 -9.78
C ASP A 57 -2.33 -0.10 -8.82
N LEU A 58 -1.48 -0.32 -7.81
CA LEU A 58 -1.07 0.74 -6.88
C LEU A 58 -0.25 1.86 -7.54
N LYS A 59 0.49 1.54 -8.61
CA LYS A 59 1.25 2.53 -9.39
C LYS A 59 0.38 3.33 -10.34
N SER A 60 -0.53 2.66 -11.05
CA SER A 60 -1.42 3.30 -12.02
C SER A 60 -2.59 4.03 -11.37
N GLY A 61 -3.01 3.60 -10.18
CA GLY A 61 -4.26 4.03 -9.55
C GLY A 61 -5.50 3.39 -10.14
N THR A 62 -5.35 2.36 -11.01
CA THR A 62 -6.44 1.62 -11.65
C THR A 62 -6.50 0.19 -11.15
N PHE A 63 -7.69 -0.31 -10.82
CA PHE A 63 -7.91 -1.59 -10.17
C PHE A 63 -8.88 -2.41 -11.01
N GLU A 64 -8.35 -3.29 -11.87
CA GLU A 64 -9.12 -4.01 -12.90
C GLU A 64 -8.98 -5.54 -12.78
N VAL A 65 -8.36 -6.04 -11.71
CA VAL A 65 -8.25 -7.47 -11.48
C VAL A 65 -9.02 -7.85 -10.24
N PHE A 66 -9.83 -8.89 -10.38
CA PHE A 66 -10.77 -9.34 -9.38
C PHE A 66 -10.57 -10.80 -9.02
N VAL A 67 -11.14 -11.20 -7.91
CA VAL A 67 -11.31 -12.59 -7.48
C VAL A 67 -12.78 -12.85 -7.11
N ASP A 68 -13.22 -14.11 -7.28
CA ASP A 68 -14.50 -14.54 -6.78
C ASP A 68 -14.52 -14.69 -5.25
N LYS A 69 -15.71 -14.91 -4.68
CA LYS A 69 -15.87 -15.04 -3.24
C LYS A 69 -15.08 -16.21 -2.66
N GLN A 70 -15.02 -17.34 -3.36
CA GLN A 70 -14.30 -18.54 -2.92
C GLN A 70 -12.80 -18.25 -2.83
N SER A 71 -12.22 -17.61 -3.85
CA SER A 71 -10.81 -17.19 -3.85
C SER A 71 -10.52 -16.17 -2.76
N TYR A 72 -11.43 -15.20 -2.54
CA TYR A 72 -11.30 -14.20 -1.47
C TYR A 72 -11.29 -14.84 -0.08
N ASP A 73 -12.22 -15.77 0.20
CA ASP A 73 -12.32 -16.48 1.47
C ASP A 73 -11.05 -17.34 1.71
N PHE A 74 -10.50 -17.94 0.65
CA PHE A 74 -9.23 -18.67 0.72
C PHE A 74 -8.06 -17.74 1.06
N LEU A 75 -8.06 -16.49 0.56
CA LEU A 75 -7.02 -15.47 0.78
C LEU A 75 -7.19 -14.70 2.10
N SER A 76 -7.84 -15.27 3.09
CA SER A 76 -8.23 -14.63 4.37
C SER A 76 -7.05 -14.04 5.17
N LYS A 77 -5.82 -14.58 5.02
CA LYS A 77 -4.63 -14.05 5.69
C LYS A 77 -4.04 -12.81 5.05
N SER A 78 -4.51 -12.45 3.87
CA SER A 78 -4.03 -11.30 3.10
C SER A 78 -5.15 -10.33 2.71
N THR A 79 -6.27 -10.34 3.44
CA THR A 79 -7.36 -9.37 3.28
C THR A 79 -6.87 -7.96 3.56
N LEU A 80 -7.33 -6.99 2.74
CA LEU A 80 -7.05 -5.58 2.87
C LEU A 80 -8.32 -4.81 3.23
N TYR A 81 -8.16 -3.77 4.06
CA TYR A 81 -9.27 -2.90 4.53
C TYR A 81 -9.08 -1.44 4.12
N GLY A 82 -7.93 -1.10 3.55
CA GLY A 82 -7.49 0.25 3.25
C GLY A 82 -6.68 0.88 4.39
N GLY A 83 -5.64 1.62 3.99
CA GLY A 83 -4.70 2.26 4.91
C GLY A 83 -3.53 1.38 5.35
N GLU A 84 -3.46 0.13 4.95
CA GLU A 84 -2.26 -0.71 5.13
C GLU A 84 -1.10 -0.17 4.32
N ILE A 85 0.12 -0.38 4.82
CA ILE A 85 1.33 -0.07 4.08
C ILE A 85 1.66 -1.29 3.21
N ILE A 86 1.80 -1.07 1.92
CA ILE A 86 2.13 -2.11 0.95
C ILE A 86 3.51 -1.82 0.37
N ILE A 87 4.38 -2.82 0.37
CA ILE A 87 5.74 -2.71 -0.16
C ILE A 87 5.96 -3.77 -1.23
N SER A 88 6.44 -3.36 -2.40
CA SER A 88 6.83 -4.31 -3.44
C SER A 88 8.09 -5.06 -3.04
N ASN A 89 8.02 -6.40 -3.05
CA ASN A 89 9.12 -7.26 -2.65
C ASN A 89 9.71 -8.10 -3.78
N VAL A 90 9.14 -8.04 -5.00
CA VAL A 90 9.65 -8.74 -6.18
C VAL A 90 9.56 -7.84 -7.41
N GLY A 91 10.61 -7.84 -8.22
CA GLY A 91 10.72 -7.05 -9.44
C GLY A 91 11.01 -5.58 -9.14
N ASP A 92 10.00 -4.78 -8.95
CA ASP A 92 10.09 -3.38 -8.53
C ASP A 92 10.23 -3.26 -7.01
N VAL A 93 11.36 -3.73 -6.51
CA VAL A 93 11.64 -3.84 -5.07
C VAL A 93 11.74 -2.48 -4.40
N GLY A 94 10.94 -2.27 -3.35
CA GLY A 94 11.02 -1.08 -2.48
C GLY A 94 9.99 0.00 -2.77
N SER A 95 9.13 -0.13 -3.79
CA SER A 95 7.99 0.78 -3.94
C SER A 95 7.04 0.64 -2.75
N VAL A 96 6.67 1.78 -2.13
CA VAL A 96 5.87 1.84 -0.91
C VAL A 96 4.59 2.63 -1.17
N PHE A 97 3.46 2.04 -0.80
CA PHE A 97 2.12 2.61 -0.99
C PHE A 97 1.31 2.55 0.31
N LEU A 98 0.35 3.44 0.45
CA LEU A 98 -0.80 3.23 1.32
C LEU A 98 -1.89 2.55 0.51
N CYS A 99 -2.48 1.49 1.05
CA CYS A 99 -3.59 0.79 0.42
C CYS A 99 -4.80 1.73 0.33
N PRO A 100 -5.37 1.98 -0.86
CA PRO A 100 -6.57 2.80 -0.97
C PRO A 100 -7.77 2.10 -0.33
N LYS A 101 -8.80 2.87 0.00
CA LYS A 101 -10.12 2.34 0.33
C LYS A 101 -10.94 2.29 -0.95
N LEU A 102 -11.30 1.08 -1.38
CA LEU A 102 -12.15 0.88 -2.54
C LEU A 102 -13.56 0.47 -2.11
N ASN A 103 -14.48 0.50 -3.07
CA ASN A 103 -15.92 0.24 -2.85
C ASN A 103 -16.29 -1.25 -2.75
N LYS A 104 -15.32 -2.16 -2.86
CA LYS A 104 -15.48 -3.62 -2.72
C LYS A 104 -14.44 -4.19 -1.76
N PRO A 105 -14.65 -5.43 -1.26
CA PRO A 105 -13.61 -6.16 -0.55
C PRO A 105 -12.31 -6.21 -1.35
N MET A 106 -11.19 -6.29 -0.66
CA MET A 106 -9.84 -6.28 -1.27
C MET A 106 -8.98 -7.39 -0.69
N THR A 107 -8.12 -7.96 -1.51
CA THR A 107 -7.09 -8.90 -1.09
C THR A 107 -5.75 -8.57 -1.73
N LEU A 108 -4.68 -8.89 -1.02
CA LEU A 108 -3.30 -8.64 -1.44
C LEU A 108 -2.92 -9.60 -2.58
N GLY A 109 -2.40 -9.06 -3.66
CA GLY A 109 -1.83 -9.81 -4.76
C GLY A 109 -0.42 -10.33 -4.49
N ASN A 110 0.16 -10.96 -5.50
CA ASN A 110 1.53 -11.46 -5.43
C ASN A 110 2.57 -10.33 -5.55
N ASN A 111 3.81 -10.64 -5.19
CA ASN A 111 4.98 -9.75 -5.33
C ASN A 111 4.93 -8.47 -4.47
N ILE A 112 4.07 -8.43 -3.49
CA ILE A 112 3.95 -7.36 -2.51
C ILE A 112 3.76 -7.93 -1.10
N ILE A 113 4.25 -7.21 -0.09
CA ILE A 113 3.98 -7.47 1.33
C ILE A 113 3.09 -6.38 1.91
N MET A 114 2.30 -6.74 2.90
CA MET A 114 1.43 -5.84 3.63
C MET A 114 1.92 -5.69 5.07
N LEU A 115 1.95 -4.45 5.56
CA LEU A 115 2.17 -4.10 6.95
C LEU A 115 0.88 -3.47 7.48
N ARG A 116 0.35 -4.04 8.56
CA ARG A 116 -0.82 -3.50 9.28
C ARG A 116 -0.43 -3.25 10.72
N PRO A 117 -0.04 -2.01 11.07
CA PRO A 117 0.20 -1.63 12.46
C PRO A 117 -1.08 -1.78 13.31
N GLU A 118 -0.93 -2.20 14.56
CA GLU A 118 -2.03 -2.26 15.52
C GLU A 118 -2.43 -0.86 16.01
N GLN A 119 -1.45 0.06 16.04
CA GLN A 119 -1.64 1.45 16.47
C GLN A 119 -1.62 2.38 15.25
N ASN A 120 -2.61 3.25 15.15
CA ASN A 120 -2.69 4.24 14.06
C ASN A 120 -1.50 5.21 14.05
N SER A 121 -0.95 5.56 15.20
CA SER A 121 0.22 6.42 15.31
C SER A 121 1.47 5.89 14.60
N LEU A 122 1.59 4.56 14.48
CA LEU A 122 2.68 3.92 13.73
C LEU A 122 2.50 3.95 12.21
N LYS A 123 1.27 4.02 11.71
CA LYS A 123 0.96 3.86 10.27
C LYS A 123 1.76 4.82 9.40
N TYR A 124 1.61 6.12 9.61
CA TYR A 124 2.27 7.12 8.77
C TYR A 124 3.76 7.23 9.05
N TYR A 125 4.18 6.97 10.30
CA TYR A 125 5.60 6.90 10.61
C TYR A 125 6.29 5.80 9.81
N LEU A 126 5.76 4.59 9.79
CA LEU A 126 6.30 3.47 9.03
C LEU A 126 6.22 3.71 7.51
N TYR A 127 5.10 4.27 7.03
CA TYR A 127 4.96 4.62 5.62
C TYR A 127 6.05 5.59 5.17
N ILE A 128 6.26 6.68 5.91
CA ILE A 128 7.27 7.68 5.60
C ILE A 128 8.67 7.08 5.79
N TRP A 129 8.91 6.32 6.85
CA TRP A 129 10.18 5.64 7.10
C TRP A 129 10.60 4.79 5.89
N PHE A 130 9.73 3.90 5.41
CA PHE A 130 10.07 3.03 4.28
C PHE A 130 10.09 3.75 2.93
N LYS A 131 9.38 4.87 2.79
CA LYS A 131 9.41 5.69 1.57
C LYS A 131 10.65 6.60 1.53
N TRP A 132 11.22 6.92 2.68
CA TRP A 132 12.36 7.80 2.80
C TRP A 132 13.70 7.11 2.54
N LEU A 133 14.75 7.91 2.32
CA LEU A 133 16.09 7.48 1.95
C LEU A 133 16.64 6.32 2.81
N TYR A 134 16.47 6.39 4.14
CA TYR A 134 17.02 5.38 5.06
C TYR A 134 16.28 4.04 4.97
N GLY A 135 14.97 4.05 4.98
CA GLY A 135 14.16 2.84 4.79
C GLY A 135 14.41 2.20 3.44
N GLN A 136 14.54 3.01 2.39
CA GLN A 136 14.91 2.54 1.06
C GLN A 136 16.31 1.90 1.03
N ALA A 137 17.30 2.53 1.65
CA ALA A 137 18.66 1.96 1.73
C ALA A 137 18.66 0.60 2.44
N LEU A 138 17.87 0.44 3.50
CA LEU A 138 17.72 -0.83 4.22
C LEU A 138 17.06 -1.90 3.34
N ILE A 139 15.99 -1.56 2.63
CA ILE A 139 15.31 -2.48 1.70
C ILE A 139 16.25 -2.90 0.57
N GLN A 140 16.99 -1.95 -0.02
CA GLN A 140 17.97 -2.26 -1.06
C GLN A 140 19.11 -3.16 -0.53
N GLY A 141 19.47 -3.04 0.75
CA GLY A 141 20.50 -3.85 1.40
C GLY A 141 20.13 -5.33 1.55
N ILE A 142 18.85 -5.67 1.59
CA ILE A 142 18.36 -7.06 1.68
C ILE A 142 17.90 -7.64 0.33
N LYS A 143 18.00 -6.84 -0.72
CA LYS A 143 17.63 -7.26 -2.07
C LYS A 143 18.63 -8.30 -2.60
N GLY A 144 18.12 -9.46 -2.99
CA GLY A 144 18.86 -10.53 -3.65
C GLY A 144 18.26 -10.88 -5.01
N GLY A 145 18.87 -11.84 -5.70
CA GLY A 145 18.41 -12.35 -6.99
C GLY A 145 18.95 -11.55 -8.18
N SER A 146 19.75 -12.21 -9.03
CA SER A 146 20.40 -11.59 -10.20
C SER A 146 19.43 -11.39 -11.37
N ALA A 147 18.53 -12.35 -11.62
CA ALA A 147 17.58 -12.31 -12.73
C ALA A 147 16.33 -11.52 -12.38
N GLN A 148 15.80 -11.67 -11.17
CA GLN A 148 14.64 -10.93 -10.67
C GLN A 148 14.91 -10.48 -9.24
N PRO A 149 15.13 -9.17 -9.01
CA PRO A 149 15.37 -8.63 -7.68
C PRO A 149 14.21 -8.97 -6.74
N LYS A 150 14.54 -9.44 -5.53
CA LYS A 150 13.52 -9.76 -4.52
C LYS A 150 14.10 -9.73 -3.11
N PHE A 151 13.24 -9.58 -2.10
CA PHE A 151 13.54 -9.89 -0.71
C PHE A 151 12.40 -10.74 -0.10
N ASN A 152 12.69 -11.42 0.99
CA ASN A 152 11.71 -12.23 1.71
C ASN A 152 11.25 -11.54 3.00
N LYS A 153 10.12 -12.00 3.56
CA LYS A 153 9.56 -11.44 4.81
C LYS A 153 10.50 -11.57 6.02
N THR A 154 11.30 -12.63 6.09
CA THR A 154 12.22 -12.86 7.21
C THR A 154 13.31 -11.79 7.23
N ASP A 155 13.92 -11.50 6.07
CA ASP A 155 14.94 -10.47 5.97
C ASP A 155 14.33 -9.09 6.26
N PHE A 156 13.12 -8.81 5.75
CA PHE A 156 12.41 -7.58 6.04
C PHE A 156 12.11 -7.41 7.53
N LYS A 157 11.65 -8.45 8.21
CA LYS A 157 11.40 -8.43 9.67
C LYS A 157 12.65 -8.18 10.48
N ASN A 158 13.83 -8.55 9.98
CA ASN A 158 15.11 -8.30 10.64
C ASN A 158 15.70 -6.91 10.39
N LEU A 159 15.11 -6.10 9.50
CA LEU A 159 15.57 -4.73 9.26
C LEU A 159 15.43 -3.88 10.53
N PRO A 160 16.47 -3.09 10.86
CA PRO A 160 16.41 -2.16 11.99
C PRO A 160 15.50 -0.98 11.69
N ILE A 161 14.81 -0.52 12.72
CA ILE A 161 14.03 0.72 12.72
C ILE A 161 14.32 1.52 13.98
N TYR A 162 14.42 2.82 13.87
CA TYR A 162 14.50 3.74 15.00
C TYR A 162 13.10 4.23 15.33
N LEU A 163 12.56 3.74 16.43
CA LEU A 163 11.20 4.06 16.86
C LEU A 163 11.22 5.21 17.88
N PRO A 164 10.51 6.32 17.61
CA PRO A 164 10.24 7.35 18.61
C PRO A 164 9.49 6.78 19.82
N ASP A 165 9.53 7.50 20.96
CA ASP A 165 8.63 7.18 22.05
C ASP A 165 7.16 7.45 21.68
N ASP A 166 6.23 6.84 22.43
CA ASP A 166 4.80 6.90 22.15
C ASP A 166 4.26 8.34 22.14
N ASN A 167 4.76 9.21 23.00
CA ASN A 167 4.32 10.62 23.06
C ASN A 167 4.72 11.37 21.78
N LEU A 168 5.92 11.12 21.28
CA LEU A 168 6.40 11.75 20.04
C LEU A 168 5.66 11.16 18.81
N LEU A 169 5.39 9.86 18.80
CA LEU A 169 4.58 9.22 17.77
C LEU A 169 3.16 9.78 17.71
N GLU A 170 2.52 9.96 18.87
CA GLU A 170 1.18 10.55 18.93
C GLU A 170 1.16 12.02 18.47
N LYS A 171 2.17 12.81 18.87
CA LYS A 171 2.30 14.19 18.37
C LYS A 171 2.49 14.24 16.86
N PHE A 172 3.34 13.36 16.34
CA PHE A 172 3.57 13.23 14.90
C PHE A 172 2.29 12.83 14.18
N HIS A 173 1.59 11.82 14.68
CA HIS A 173 0.32 11.35 14.11
C HIS A 173 -0.72 12.46 14.03
N LYS A 174 -0.93 13.21 15.11
CA LYS A 174 -1.87 14.35 15.14
C LYS A 174 -1.57 15.43 14.08
N ILE A 175 -0.32 15.58 13.69
CA ILE A 175 0.08 16.54 12.65
C ILE A 175 -0.16 15.96 11.24
N VAL A 176 0.21 14.70 11.03
CA VAL A 176 0.21 14.13 9.68
C VAL A 176 -1.11 13.49 9.28
N ASP A 177 -1.91 13.00 10.24
CA ASP A 177 -3.18 12.33 9.96
C ASP A 177 -4.14 13.22 9.13
N PRO A 178 -4.43 14.47 9.51
CA PRO A 178 -5.28 15.34 8.69
C PRO A 178 -4.70 15.66 7.31
N MET A 179 -3.36 15.63 7.16
CA MET A 179 -2.73 15.82 5.85
C MET A 179 -2.98 14.62 4.93
N PHE A 180 -2.87 13.39 5.47
CA PHE A 180 -3.17 12.17 4.71
C PHE A 180 -4.65 12.03 4.41
N GLU A 181 -5.54 12.41 5.34
CA GLU A 181 -6.99 12.47 5.09
C GLU A 181 -7.32 13.44 3.94
N LEU A 182 -6.66 14.61 3.89
CA LEU A 182 -6.82 15.55 2.79
C LEU A 182 -6.31 14.98 1.47
N ILE A 183 -5.17 14.28 1.47
CA ILE A 183 -4.63 13.62 0.28
C ILE A 183 -5.62 12.56 -0.24
N ASP A 184 -6.17 11.72 0.64
CA ASP A 184 -7.14 10.70 0.28
C ASP A 184 -8.43 11.31 -0.29
N LYS A 185 -8.92 12.40 0.32
CA LYS A 185 -10.08 13.14 -0.17
C LYS A 185 -9.83 13.71 -1.57
N ASN A 186 -8.69 14.38 -1.75
CA ASN A 186 -8.34 14.98 -3.05
C ASN A 186 -8.16 13.91 -4.13
N ASN A 187 -7.58 12.75 -3.80
CA ASN A 187 -7.46 11.64 -4.73
C ASN A 187 -8.84 11.09 -5.15
N SER A 188 -9.77 10.97 -4.22
CA SER A 188 -11.14 10.55 -4.49
C SER A 188 -11.89 11.56 -5.36
N GLU A 189 -11.72 12.84 -5.09
CA GLU A 189 -12.30 13.93 -5.89
C GLU A 189 -11.72 13.95 -7.31
N ASN A 190 -10.41 13.78 -7.46
CA ASN A 190 -9.76 13.67 -8.77
C ASN A 190 -10.29 12.49 -9.60
N GLN A 191 -10.52 11.33 -8.97
CA GLN A 191 -11.13 10.18 -9.64
C GLN A 191 -12.56 10.47 -10.09
N TYR A 192 -13.34 11.12 -9.24
CA TYR A 192 -14.71 11.53 -9.58
C TYR A 192 -14.74 12.53 -10.74
N LEU A 193 -13.89 13.56 -10.69
CA LEU A 193 -13.78 14.57 -11.76
C LEU A 193 -13.30 13.95 -13.08
N ALA A 194 -12.37 13.00 -13.03
CA ALA A 194 -11.95 12.27 -14.21
C ALA A 194 -13.09 11.45 -14.82
N ALA A 195 -13.86 10.73 -14.00
CA ALA A 195 -15.03 9.98 -14.46
C ALA A 195 -16.11 10.90 -15.06
N MET A 196 -16.36 12.06 -14.45
CA MET A 196 -17.28 13.07 -14.99
C MET A 196 -16.80 13.60 -16.34
N ARG A 197 -15.53 13.97 -16.46
CA ARG A 197 -14.94 14.42 -17.73
C ARG A 197 -15.16 13.37 -18.82
N ASP A 198 -14.81 12.11 -18.52
CA ASP A 198 -14.87 11.02 -19.50
C ASP A 198 -16.31 10.67 -19.91
N ALA A 199 -17.29 10.91 -19.03
CA ALA A 199 -18.71 10.73 -19.32
C ALA A 199 -19.30 11.91 -20.14
N LEU A 200 -18.85 13.15 -19.89
CA LEU A 200 -19.40 14.36 -20.52
C LEU A 200 -18.73 14.68 -21.85
N LEU A 201 -17.42 14.44 -21.99
CA LEU A 201 -16.66 14.82 -23.18
C LEU A 201 -17.23 14.21 -24.49
N PRO A 202 -17.58 12.92 -24.57
CA PRO A 202 -18.21 12.36 -25.77
C PRO A 202 -19.55 13.01 -26.11
N LYS A 203 -20.37 13.36 -25.11
CA LYS A 203 -21.68 13.98 -25.29
C LYS A 203 -21.57 15.43 -25.80
N LEU A 204 -20.56 16.15 -25.32
CA LEU A 204 -20.22 17.49 -25.84
C LEU A 204 -19.73 17.40 -27.28
N MET A 205 -18.85 16.45 -27.60
CA MET A 205 -18.30 16.30 -28.95
C MET A 205 -19.34 15.81 -29.97
N SER A 206 -20.34 15.05 -29.53
CA SER A 206 -21.45 14.59 -30.40
C SER A 206 -22.56 15.61 -30.56
N GLY A 207 -22.55 16.75 -29.82
CA GLY A 207 -23.63 17.73 -29.80
C GLY A 207 -24.88 17.27 -29.02
N GLU A 208 -24.80 16.16 -28.28
CA GLU A 208 -25.89 15.67 -27.40
C GLU A 208 -26.13 16.65 -26.22
N LEU A 209 -25.04 17.27 -25.74
CA LEU A 209 -25.06 18.33 -24.74
C LEU A 209 -24.80 19.67 -25.41
N ASP A 210 -25.79 20.56 -25.40
CA ASP A 210 -25.64 21.95 -25.81
C ASP A 210 -25.20 22.78 -24.60
N VAL A 211 -24.12 23.52 -24.74
CA VAL A 211 -23.53 24.40 -23.71
C VAL A 211 -23.55 25.89 -24.14
N SER A 212 -24.22 26.22 -25.24
CA SER A 212 -24.26 27.59 -25.77
C SER A 212 -24.87 28.62 -24.80
N ASP A 213 -25.69 28.16 -23.86
CA ASP A 213 -26.35 29.01 -22.86
C ASP A 213 -25.63 29.05 -21.49
N ILE A 214 -24.43 28.47 -21.38
CA ILE A 214 -23.64 28.50 -20.14
C ILE A 214 -22.71 29.71 -20.17
N ASP A 215 -23.00 30.71 -19.33
CA ASP A 215 -22.06 31.81 -19.06
C ASP A 215 -20.82 31.27 -18.35
N LEU A 216 -19.63 31.43 -18.92
CA LEU A 216 -18.32 31.05 -18.42
C LEU A 216 -17.67 32.19 -17.64
#